data_9c286ccb2c1f5b0eb97cbd5cedf5d350
#
_entry.id   9c286ccb2c1f5b0eb97cbd5cedf5d350
#
_cell.length_a   1.000
_cell.length_b   1.000
_cell.length_c   1.000
_cell.angle_alpha   90.00
_cell.angle_beta   90.00
_cell.angle_gamma   90.00
#
_symmetry.space_group_name_H-M   'P 1'
#
loop_
_entity.id
_entity.type
_entity.pdbx_description
1 polymer ?
#
loop_
_entity_poly.entity_id
_entity_poly.type
_entity_poly.pdbx_seq_one_letter_code
_entity_poly.pdbx_strand_id
1 'polypeptide(L)'
;MLYKPVKYCIVIACLPVVMYGQVSSSDSTKVFPDSSRIPDKMHNSTNSSRKNPFIVGEIFISGNRKTRNYIIERELPFKRGDTIYLSDLVMQFAYAKDRIINTRLFNDVVISLKGFRGFIADIQIDVKERWYIFPIPYVKPADRNFTEWADKNYSLSRLNYGLRYSQYNFTGRNDYLRLWLITGYTQQVELAYDLPYVDKNLKHGFGFGFSFANVKELNVNTVNNQQEFINSDSIPYASKYLREQLSVSLRYYYRPALKTRHLFRLSFNDVKIDSAVTVWNPKYFDNSLTHVFYPEISYVINYNNVDYLPYPLKGFFFETGLLHRGMNADINLWQAYAKAINGFEIAEKTYFVTQNMGVLKLPFDQPYYNQQLFGYGDFYMRGMERYVVDGVAGFLGRNTFLRELFNFSIPFIHSSWSHDRIPFRIYAKTYFDYAYAVNQNFKNNSLVNQWLYSGGLGVDVVTFYDLVFRFEYSANLLGEHGFYFHIRNDF
;
A
#
# COMPACT_ATOMS: atom_id res chain seq x y z
N MET A 1 46.25 1.62 -2.59
CA MET A 1 44.92 1.19 -3.03
C MET A 1 43.92 2.07 -2.37
N LEU A 2 43.39 3.05 -3.12
CA LEU A 2 42.57 4.13 -2.58
C LEU A 2 41.07 3.76 -2.79
N TYR A 3 40.37 3.58 -1.69
CA TYR A 3 38.92 3.41 -1.66
C TYR A 3 38.24 4.74 -2.10
N LYS A 4 37.57 4.75 -3.24
CA LYS A 4 36.68 5.85 -3.63
C LYS A 4 35.35 5.67 -2.93
N PRO A 5 34.80 6.70 -2.26
CA PRO A 5 33.47 6.61 -1.67
C PRO A 5 32.41 6.58 -2.78
N VAL A 6 31.57 5.57 -2.74
CA VAL A 6 30.39 5.43 -3.60
C VAL A 6 29.38 6.50 -3.17
N LYS A 7 29.17 7.49 -4.00
CA LYS A 7 28.09 8.50 -3.82
C LYS A 7 26.75 7.80 -4.07
N TYR A 8 25.93 7.72 -3.03
CA TYR A 8 24.58 7.20 -3.11
C TYR A 8 23.69 8.20 -3.86
N CYS A 9 23.26 7.84 -5.06
CA CYS A 9 22.18 8.54 -5.75
C CYS A 9 20.83 7.99 -5.28
N ILE A 10 19.93 8.89 -4.98
CA ILE A 10 18.53 8.62 -4.66
C ILE A 10 17.89 7.95 -5.87
N VAL A 11 17.67 6.65 -5.80
CA VAL A 11 16.93 5.92 -6.80
C VAL A 11 15.44 6.05 -6.47
N ILE A 12 14.77 6.99 -7.13
CA ILE A 12 13.32 6.92 -7.25
C ILE A 12 13.06 5.78 -8.24
N ALA A 13 12.97 4.57 -7.71
CA ALA A 13 12.60 3.41 -8.49
C ALA A 13 11.13 3.52 -8.89
N CYS A 14 10.88 4.09 -10.08
CA CYS A 14 9.66 3.71 -10.80
C CYS A 14 9.89 2.30 -11.30
N LEU A 15 9.51 1.34 -10.51
CA LEU A 15 9.35 -0.03 -10.97
C LEU A 15 8.37 -0.03 -12.15
N PRO A 16 8.66 -0.76 -13.23
CA PRO A 16 7.59 -1.20 -14.09
C PRO A 16 6.63 -1.91 -13.14
N VAL A 17 5.40 -1.45 -13.12
CA VAL A 17 4.34 -2.12 -12.39
C VAL A 17 4.14 -3.45 -13.10
N VAL A 18 4.92 -4.45 -12.71
CA VAL A 18 4.45 -5.81 -12.81
C VAL A 18 3.24 -5.79 -11.89
N MET A 19 2.08 -5.69 -12.49
CA MET A 19 0.82 -5.73 -11.79
C MET A 19 0.65 -7.12 -11.18
N TYR A 20 1.40 -7.40 -10.14
CA TYR A 20 0.80 -8.19 -9.08
C TYR A 20 -0.24 -7.26 -8.47
N GLY A 21 -1.47 -7.57 -8.75
CA GLY A 21 -2.60 -6.83 -8.22
C GLY A 21 -2.73 -7.01 -6.72
N GLN A 22 -1.75 -6.55 -5.99
CA GLN A 22 -2.03 -6.02 -4.68
C GLN A 22 -2.68 -4.66 -4.96
N VAL A 23 -3.97 -4.70 -5.17
CA VAL A 23 -4.79 -3.58 -4.80
C VAL A 23 -4.51 -3.42 -3.31
N SER A 24 -3.51 -2.61 -2.95
CA SER A 24 -3.54 -1.99 -1.66
C SER A 24 -4.81 -1.15 -1.71
N SER A 25 -5.90 -1.78 -1.33
CA SER A 25 -7.13 -1.08 -0.98
C SER A 25 -6.75 -0.29 0.27
N SER A 26 -6.10 0.83 0.02
CA SER A 26 -5.75 1.81 1.03
C SER A 26 -7.02 2.50 1.46
N ASP A 27 -7.89 1.75 2.10
CA ASP A 27 -9.07 2.31 2.67
C ASP A 27 -9.31 1.71 4.05
N SER A 28 -9.20 2.55 4.95
CA SER A 28 -9.09 2.38 6.38
C SER A 28 -10.42 2.32 7.09
N THR A 29 -10.55 1.38 7.98
CA THR A 29 -11.52 1.44 9.08
C THR A 29 -11.01 0.70 10.31
N LYS A 30 -11.13 1.32 11.45
CA LYS A 30 -10.72 0.80 12.76
C LYS A 30 -11.78 0.04 13.52
N VAL A 31 -11.34 -0.75 14.47
CA VAL A 31 -12.11 -1.53 15.44
C VAL A 31 -11.87 -1.06 16.87
N PHE A 32 -12.91 -1.07 17.68
CA PHE A 32 -12.82 -1.14 19.14
C PHE A 32 -12.26 -2.49 19.58
N PRO A 33 -11.50 -2.56 20.66
CA PRO A 33 -11.29 -3.81 21.35
C PRO A 33 -12.67 -4.37 21.77
N ASP A 34 -12.83 -5.65 21.57
CA ASP A 34 -13.96 -6.39 22.12
C ASP A 34 -14.04 -6.10 23.62
N SER A 35 -15.21 -5.69 24.08
CA SER A 35 -15.47 -5.36 25.47
C SER A 35 -15.21 -6.52 26.46
N SER A 36 -14.88 -7.71 25.95
CA SER A 36 -14.59 -8.91 26.73
C SER A 36 -13.17 -9.00 27.30
N ARG A 37 -12.26 -8.03 27.00
CA ARG A 37 -10.87 -8.03 27.50
C ARG A 37 -10.42 -6.73 28.16
N ILE A 38 -11.29 -6.08 28.87
CA ILE A 38 -10.88 -5.08 29.85
C ILE A 38 -10.43 -5.85 31.11
N PRO A 39 -9.22 -5.61 31.64
CA PRO A 39 -8.79 -6.29 32.85
C PRO A 39 -9.81 -6.02 33.98
N ASP A 40 -10.19 -7.06 34.73
CA ASP A 40 -11.18 -7.04 35.83
C ASP A 40 -10.99 -5.93 36.87
N LYS A 41 -9.84 -5.29 36.93
CA LYS A 41 -9.56 -4.16 37.81
C LYS A 41 -10.26 -2.84 37.45
N MET A 42 -10.80 -2.71 36.24
CA MET A 42 -11.59 -1.52 35.85
C MET A 42 -13.09 -1.70 36.02
N HIS A 43 -13.57 -2.88 36.32
CA HIS A 43 -15.00 -3.15 36.44
C HIS A 43 -15.64 -2.59 37.74
N ASN A 44 -14.85 -2.29 38.77
CA ASN A 44 -15.39 -1.79 40.02
C ASN A 44 -15.58 -0.26 40.12
N SER A 45 -15.06 0.51 39.15
CA SER A 45 -15.27 1.97 39.14
C SER A 45 -16.33 2.44 38.12
N THR A 46 -16.84 1.53 37.26
CA THR A 46 -17.67 1.90 36.11
C THR A 46 -19.17 2.01 36.41
N ASN A 47 -19.63 1.53 37.57
CA ASN A 47 -21.07 1.58 37.89
C ASN A 47 -21.61 2.95 38.33
N SER A 48 -20.74 3.91 38.69
CA SER A 48 -21.18 5.27 38.99
C SER A 48 -21.17 6.23 37.79
N SER A 49 -20.37 5.95 36.77
CA SER A 49 -20.22 6.83 35.61
C SER A 49 -21.24 6.58 34.49
N ARG A 50 -21.94 5.45 34.49
CA ARG A 50 -23.02 5.15 33.50
C ARG A 50 -24.33 5.89 33.77
N LYS A 51 -24.37 6.81 34.75
CA LYS A 51 -25.62 7.40 35.26
C LYS A 51 -26.26 8.46 34.34
N ASN A 52 -25.59 8.96 33.33
CA ASN A 52 -26.15 10.04 32.48
C ASN A 52 -26.17 9.61 30.97
N PRO A 53 -27.18 8.81 30.56
CA PRO A 53 -27.38 8.54 29.14
C PRO A 53 -27.96 9.78 28.49
N PHE A 54 -27.56 10.01 27.26
CA PHE A 54 -28.19 10.96 26.35
C PHE A 54 -28.49 10.31 24.99
N ILE A 55 -29.46 10.84 24.30
CA ILE A 55 -29.85 10.39 22.96
C ILE A 55 -29.13 11.27 21.96
N VAL A 56 -28.50 10.68 20.93
CA VAL A 56 -27.92 11.40 19.82
C VAL A 56 -29.03 12.11 19.04
N GLY A 57 -28.98 13.42 19.02
CA GLY A 57 -29.90 14.28 18.28
C GLY A 57 -29.52 14.46 16.83
N GLU A 58 -29.53 15.71 16.35
CA GLU A 58 -29.09 16.05 15.02
C GLU A 58 -27.55 16.00 14.91
N ILE A 59 -27.07 15.52 13.76
CA ILE A 59 -25.64 15.52 13.42
C ILE A 59 -25.41 16.59 12.37
N PHE A 60 -24.72 17.64 12.74
CA PHE A 60 -24.38 18.75 11.86
C PHE A 60 -22.98 18.52 11.29
N ILE A 61 -22.84 18.59 9.98
CA ILE A 61 -21.57 18.43 9.28
C ILE A 61 -21.26 19.72 8.54
N SER A 62 -20.04 20.23 8.72
CA SER A 62 -19.56 21.42 8.05
C SER A 62 -18.14 21.24 7.53
N GLY A 63 -17.76 22.04 6.52
CA GLY A 63 -16.43 21.99 5.89
C GLY A 63 -16.27 21.01 4.73
N ASN A 64 -17.24 20.12 4.52
CA ASN A 64 -17.25 19.18 3.40
C ASN A 64 -17.82 19.86 2.12
N ARG A 65 -16.97 20.44 1.33
CA ARG A 65 -17.38 21.14 0.11
C ARG A 65 -17.73 20.20 -1.04
N LYS A 66 -16.97 19.11 -1.19
CA LYS A 66 -17.13 18.10 -2.25
C LYS A 66 -17.69 16.79 -1.72
N THR A 67 -17.22 16.35 -0.59
CA THR A 67 -17.63 15.07 0.02
C THR A 67 -19.09 15.13 0.45
N ARG A 68 -19.86 14.12 0.08
CA ARG A 68 -21.26 13.99 0.47
C ARG A 68 -21.38 13.66 1.96
N ASN A 69 -22.37 14.23 2.66
CA ASN A 69 -22.60 14.03 4.11
C ASN A 69 -22.67 12.55 4.49
N TYR A 70 -23.42 11.76 3.72
CA TYR A 70 -23.59 10.33 4.01
C TYR A 70 -22.29 9.52 3.96
N ILE A 71 -21.23 10.00 3.29
CA ILE A 71 -19.90 9.38 3.31
C ILE A 71 -19.24 9.59 4.68
N ILE A 72 -19.45 10.73 5.32
CA ILE A 72 -18.97 11.03 6.66
C ILE A 72 -19.80 10.28 7.70
N GLU A 73 -21.13 10.39 7.61
CA GLU A 73 -22.09 9.73 8.52
C GLU A 73 -21.89 8.23 8.58
N ARG A 74 -21.56 7.61 7.44
CA ARG A 74 -21.28 6.18 7.35
C ARG A 74 -20.11 5.74 8.24
N GLU A 75 -19.14 6.60 8.49
CA GLU A 75 -17.97 6.30 9.29
C GLU A 75 -18.21 6.49 10.80
N LEU A 76 -19.36 7.00 11.19
CA LEU A 76 -19.69 7.20 12.59
C LEU A 76 -20.06 5.88 13.28
N PRO A 77 -19.61 5.66 14.53
CA PRO A 77 -20.00 4.51 15.34
C PRO A 77 -21.40 4.65 15.96
N PHE A 78 -22.03 5.82 15.80
CA PHE A 78 -23.34 6.17 16.32
C PHE A 78 -24.21 6.81 15.25
N LYS A 79 -25.52 6.75 15.45
CA LYS A 79 -26.53 7.35 14.57
C LYS A 79 -27.50 8.19 15.40
N ARG A 80 -28.28 9.03 14.73
CA ARG A 80 -29.40 9.73 15.34
C ARG A 80 -30.35 8.73 16.01
N GLY A 81 -30.71 8.99 17.25
CA GLY A 81 -31.56 8.14 18.08
C GLY A 81 -30.81 7.13 18.96
N ASP A 82 -29.49 6.92 18.72
CA ASP A 82 -28.71 6.04 19.56
C ASP A 82 -28.52 6.63 20.97
N THR A 83 -28.43 5.75 21.97
CA THR A 83 -28.13 6.14 23.35
C THR A 83 -26.64 6.01 23.62
N ILE A 84 -26.01 7.10 24.06
CA ILE A 84 -24.59 7.14 24.44
C ILE A 84 -24.49 7.58 25.92
N TYR A 85 -23.54 7.00 26.63
CA TYR A 85 -23.22 7.42 27.99
C TYR A 85 -22.12 8.49 27.97
N LEU A 86 -22.22 9.45 28.88
CA LEU A 86 -21.27 10.55 28.98
C LEU A 86 -19.82 10.04 29.20
N SER A 87 -19.67 8.94 29.94
CA SER A 87 -18.38 8.24 30.11
C SER A 87 -17.73 7.78 28.81
N ASP A 88 -18.54 7.42 27.82
CA ASP A 88 -18.07 6.81 26.59
C ASP A 88 -17.89 7.85 25.47
N LEU A 89 -18.36 9.08 25.70
CA LEU A 89 -18.40 10.15 24.70
C LEU A 89 -17.04 10.44 24.10
N VAL A 90 -16.03 10.64 24.94
CA VAL A 90 -14.67 11.00 24.49
C VAL A 90 -14.09 9.88 23.63
N MET A 91 -14.29 8.64 24.04
CA MET A 91 -13.84 7.47 23.29
C MET A 91 -14.58 7.34 21.95
N GLN A 92 -15.90 7.54 21.93
CA GLN A 92 -16.72 7.48 20.73
C GLN A 92 -16.33 8.59 19.72
N PHE A 93 -16.05 9.79 20.20
CA PHE A 93 -15.63 10.91 19.36
C PHE A 93 -14.21 10.71 18.81
N ALA A 94 -13.27 10.26 19.64
CA ALA A 94 -11.93 9.93 19.18
C ALA A 94 -11.96 8.84 18.08
N TYR A 95 -12.77 7.82 18.29
CA TYR A 95 -12.97 6.76 17.31
C TYR A 95 -13.62 7.26 16.01
N ALA A 96 -14.67 8.05 16.10
CA ALA A 96 -15.31 8.63 14.92
C ALA A 96 -14.32 9.51 14.13
N LYS A 97 -13.52 10.33 14.85
CA LYS A 97 -12.46 11.14 14.25
C LYS A 97 -11.48 10.28 13.46
N ASP A 98 -10.93 9.26 14.08
CA ASP A 98 -9.96 8.37 13.46
C ASP A 98 -10.53 7.71 12.19
N ARG A 99 -11.80 7.30 12.24
CA ARG A 99 -12.46 6.67 11.09
C ARG A 99 -12.63 7.63 9.92
N ILE A 100 -13.06 8.85 10.20
CA ILE A 100 -13.22 9.87 9.17
C ILE A 100 -11.85 10.24 8.58
N ILE A 101 -10.81 10.41 9.40
CA ILE A 101 -9.42 10.66 8.94
C ILE A 101 -8.93 9.51 8.06
N ASN A 102 -9.24 8.28 8.46
CA ASN A 102 -8.84 7.08 7.72
C ASN A 102 -9.57 6.90 6.37
N THR A 103 -10.59 7.71 6.04
CA THR A 103 -11.11 7.80 4.67
C THR A 103 -10.12 8.46 3.71
N ARG A 104 -9.09 9.15 4.24
CA ARG A 104 -8.12 9.95 3.49
C ARG A 104 -8.73 11.13 2.72
N LEU A 105 -9.95 11.49 3.05
CA LEU A 105 -10.64 12.63 2.43
C LEU A 105 -10.37 13.94 3.16
N PHE A 106 -9.90 13.88 4.41
CA PHE A 106 -9.79 15.03 5.28
C PHE A 106 -8.39 15.17 5.88
N ASN A 107 -7.96 16.42 6.05
CA ASN A 107 -6.73 16.78 6.74
C ASN A 107 -6.94 16.90 8.24
N ASP A 108 -8.13 17.36 8.63
CA ASP A 108 -8.51 17.52 10.03
C ASP A 108 -9.99 17.25 10.22
N VAL A 109 -10.33 16.74 11.41
CA VAL A 109 -11.69 16.43 11.83
C VAL A 109 -11.82 16.80 13.30
N VAL A 110 -12.78 17.64 13.62
CA VAL A 110 -13.15 18.01 14.98
C VAL A 110 -14.57 17.55 15.24
N ILE A 111 -14.79 16.79 16.31
CA ILE A 111 -16.10 16.34 16.71
C ILE A 111 -16.38 16.92 18.09
N SER A 112 -17.51 17.59 18.25
CA SER A 112 -17.89 18.29 19.48
C SER A 112 -19.37 18.18 19.74
N LEU A 113 -19.77 18.42 20.96
CA LEU A 113 -21.16 18.64 21.32
C LEU A 113 -21.56 20.05 20.91
N LYS A 114 -22.62 20.19 20.11
CA LYS A 114 -23.17 21.47 19.71
C LYS A 114 -24.09 22.05 20.78
N GLY A 115 -24.85 21.19 21.45
CA GLY A 115 -25.78 21.60 22.52
C GLY A 115 -26.61 20.44 23.02
N PHE A 116 -27.34 20.70 24.10
CA PHE A 116 -28.28 19.76 24.69
C PHE A 116 -29.70 20.32 24.65
N ARG A 117 -30.65 19.45 24.37
CA ARG A 117 -32.10 19.68 24.50
C ARG A 117 -32.66 18.64 25.45
N GLY A 118 -32.58 18.90 26.78
CA GLY A 118 -32.87 17.89 27.79
C GLY A 118 -31.85 16.75 27.73
N PHE A 119 -32.31 15.54 27.44
CA PHE A 119 -31.46 14.35 27.30
C PHE A 119 -30.99 14.12 25.83
N ILE A 120 -31.30 15.01 24.91
CA ILE A 120 -30.89 14.91 23.51
C ILE A 120 -29.66 15.79 23.29
N ALA A 121 -28.58 15.18 22.79
CA ALA A 121 -27.31 15.85 22.49
C ALA A 121 -27.14 16.01 20.96
N ASP A 122 -27.06 17.24 20.50
CA ASP A 122 -26.72 17.54 19.10
C ASP A 122 -25.20 17.53 18.93
N ILE A 123 -24.72 16.90 17.84
CA ILE A 123 -23.29 16.70 17.56
C ILE A 123 -22.90 17.56 16.38
N GLN A 124 -21.75 18.23 16.49
CA GLN A 124 -21.11 18.99 15.41
C GLN A 124 -19.87 18.25 14.93
N ILE A 125 -19.74 18.09 13.61
CA ILE A 125 -18.58 17.49 12.94
C ILE A 125 -18.05 18.52 11.96
N ASP A 126 -16.90 19.10 12.27
CA ASP A 126 -16.21 20.06 11.41
C ASP A 126 -15.06 19.33 10.72
N VAL A 127 -15.04 19.34 9.40
CA VAL A 127 -14.03 18.68 8.60
C VAL A 127 -13.30 19.66 7.71
N LYS A 128 -12.04 19.35 7.41
CA LYS A 128 -11.23 20.10 6.46
C LYS A 128 -10.79 19.15 5.34
N GLU A 129 -11.33 19.33 4.16
CA GLU A 129 -11.06 18.44 3.02
C GLU A 129 -9.60 18.55 2.56
N ARG A 130 -9.09 17.44 2.02
CA ARG A 130 -7.80 17.39 1.31
C ARG A 130 -7.92 17.96 -0.09
N TRP A 131 -6.78 18.24 -0.71
CA TRP A 131 -6.71 18.38 -2.15
C TRP A 131 -6.86 17.01 -2.80
N TYR A 132 -7.67 16.92 -3.86
CA TYR A 132 -8.04 15.64 -4.46
C TYR A 132 -7.46 15.41 -5.85
N ILE A 133 -6.88 16.43 -6.47
CA ILE A 133 -6.47 16.41 -7.88
C ILE A 133 -4.97 16.47 -7.97
N PHE A 134 -4.35 15.42 -8.55
CA PHE A 134 -2.89 15.30 -8.66
C PHE A 134 -2.50 15.05 -10.13
N PRO A 135 -2.38 16.10 -10.96
CA PRO A 135 -1.80 16.03 -12.29
C PRO A 135 -0.29 16.10 -12.17
N ILE A 136 0.39 14.97 -12.07
CA ILE A 136 1.83 14.92 -11.87
C ILE A 136 2.51 14.71 -13.23
N PRO A 137 3.26 15.70 -13.76
CA PRO A 137 4.12 15.48 -14.91
C PRO A 137 5.12 14.37 -14.60
N TYR A 138 5.28 13.45 -15.53
CA TYR A 138 6.20 12.35 -15.40
C TYR A 138 7.36 12.53 -16.37
N VAL A 139 8.58 12.59 -15.84
CA VAL A 139 9.82 12.58 -16.61
C VAL A 139 10.82 11.73 -15.84
N LYS A 140 11.30 10.66 -16.47
CA LYS A 140 12.27 9.76 -15.85
C LYS A 140 13.14 9.11 -16.91
N PRO A 141 14.49 9.06 -16.73
CA PRO A 141 15.36 8.21 -17.51
C PRO A 141 14.94 6.74 -17.41
N ALA A 142 15.13 5.98 -18.47
CA ALA A 142 14.94 4.54 -18.47
C ALA A 142 16.03 3.84 -17.63
N ASP A 143 17.18 4.48 -17.53
CA ASP A 143 18.33 3.96 -16.81
C ASP A 143 18.11 3.95 -15.29
N ARG A 144 18.76 3.03 -14.60
CA ARG A 144 18.57 2.79 -13.15
C ARG A 144 18.87 4.01 -12.29
N ASN A 145 19.85 4.81 -12.72
CA ASN A 145 20.26 6.02 -12.05
C ASN A 145 20.72 7.11 -13.02
N PHE A 146 20.87 8.31 -12.51
CA PHE A 146 21.28 9.46 -13.31
C PHE A 146 22.70 9.32 -13.86
N THR A 147 23.59 8.60 -13.17
CA THR A 147 24.96 8.36 -13.61
C THR A 147 25.00 7.47 -14.85
N GLU A 148 24.26 6.36 -14.86
CA GLU A 148 24.14 5.51 -16.06
C GLU A 148 23.55 6.27 -17.26
N TRP A 149 22.61 7.16 -17.02
CA TRP A 149 22.07 8.02 -18.08
C TRP A 149 23.10 9.05 -18.56
N ALA A 150 23.91 9.60 -17.66
CA ALA A 150 25.02 10.48 -18.02
C ALA A 150 26.08 9.76 -18.86
N ASP A 151 26.43 8.51 -18.50
CA ASP A 151 27.36 7.67 -19.26
C ASP A 151 26.87 7.38 -20.69
N LYS A 152 25.57 7.46 -20.92
CA LYS A 152 24.90 7.36 -22.21
C LYS A 152 24.62 8.73 -22.85
N ASN A 153 25.41 9.74 -22.52
CA ASN A 153 25.33 11.10 -23.04
C ASN A 153 23.96 11.77 -22.87
N TYR A 154 23.26 11.50 -21.77
CA TYR A 154 21.93 12.04 -21.47
C TYR A 154 20.93 11.85 -22.62
N SER A 155 20.97 10.70 -23.28
CA SER A 155 20.17 10.41 -24.46
C SER A 155 18.68 10.61 -24.17
N LEU A 156 18.04 11.53 -24.88
CA LEU A 156 16.61 11.81 -24.76
C LEU A 156 15.74 10.66 -25.26
N SER A 157 16.28 9.80 -26.13
CA SER A 157 15.58 8.58 -26.59
C SER A 157 15.38 7.57 -25.48
N ARG A 158 16.12 7.70 -24.37
CA ARG A 158 16.02 6.90 -23.16
C ARG A 158 15.18 7.55 -22.04
N LEU A 159 14.39 8.57 -22.37
CA LEU A 159 13.47 9.17 -21.43
C LEU A 159 12.08 8.55 -21.53
N ASN A 160 11.48 8.36 -20.38
CA ASN A 160 10.04 8.19 -20.21
C ASN A 160 9.44 9.54 -19.80
N TYR A 161 8.40 9.96 -20.47
CA TYR A 161 7.72 11.21 -20.17
C TYR A 161 6.21 11.05 -20.34
N GLY A 162 5.46 11.89 -19.68
CA GLY A 162 4.01 11.81 -19.74
C GLY A 162 3.29 12.50 -18.60
N LEU A 163 2.11 12.01 -18.30
CA LEU A 163 1.24 12.54 -17.24
C LEU A 163 0.72 11.39 -16.37
N ARG A 164 0.84 11.54 -15.06
CA ARG A 164 0.14 10.73 -14.08
C ARG A 164 -0.95 11.57 -13.42
N TYR A 165 -2.18 11.37 -13.86
CA TYR A 165 -3.34 12.02 -13.29
C TYR A 165 -4.01 11.09 -12.29
N SER A 166 -4.20 11.58 -11.06
CA SER A 166 -4.94 10.88 -10.00
C SER A 166 -5.93 11.85 -9.39
N GLN A 167 -7.18 11.46 -9.30
CA GLN A 167 -8.21 12.25 -8.66
C GLN A 167 -8.99 11.41 -7.65
N TYR A 168 -8.81 11.75 -6.39
CA TYR A 168 -9.59 11.20 -5.29
C TYR A 168 -10.92 11.93 -5.17
N ASN A 169 -11.93 11.23 -4.65
CA ASN A 169 -13.25 11.80 -4.40
C ASN A 169 -13.83 12.51 -5.63
N PHE A 170 -13.75 11.86 -6.80
CA PHE A 170 -14.06 12.44 -8.10
C PHE A 170 -15.50 12.98 -8.18
N THR A 171 -16.48 12.24 -7.66
CA THR A 171 -17.89 12.67 -7.61
C THR A 171 -18.37 13.05 -6.20
N GLY A 172 -17.47 13.03 -5.20
CA GLY A 172 -17.82 13.28 -3.80
C GLY A 172 -18.29 12.03 -3.04
N ARG A 173 -18.15 10.84 -3.64
CA ARG A 173 -18.57 9.54 -3.10
C ARG A 173 -17.42 8.67 -2.61
N ASN A 174 -16.26 9.29 -2.34
CA ASN A 174 -15.01 8.60 -2.03
C ASN A 174 -14.55 7.68 -3.18
N ASP A 175 -14.83 8.09 -4.40
CA ASP A 175 -14.44 7.42 -5.62
C ASP A 175 -13.06 7.89 -6.10
N TYR A 176 -12.41 7.06 -6.91
CA TYR A 176 -11.04 7.28 -7.36
C TYR A 176 -10.92 7.10 -8.86
N LEU A 177 -10.41 8.12 -9.53
CA LEU A 177 -10.07 8.10 -10.96
C LEU A 177 -8.55 8.19 -11.12
N ARG A 178 -7.98 7.29 -11.92
CA ARG A 178 -6.57 7.29 -12.30
C ARG A 178 -6.44 7.21 -13.81
N LEU A 179 -5.60 8.08 -14.35
CA LEU A 179 -5.22 8.07 -15.75
C LEU A 179 -3.71 8.31 -15.84
N TRP A 180 -2.97 7.31 -16.29
CA TRP A 180 -1.54 7.43 -16.54
C TRP A 180 -1.26 7.27 -18.04
N LEU A 181 -0.58 8.24 -18.60
CA LEU A 181 -0.17 8.29 -19.99
C LEU A 181 1.33 8.52 -20.01
N ILE A 182 2.10 7.48 -20.25
CA ILE A 182 3.56 7.49 -20.27
C ILE A 182 4.00 7.02 -21.65
N THR A 183 4.94 7.72 -22.21
CA THR A 183 5.54 7.40 -23.52
C THR A 183 7.04 7.64 -23.52
N GLY A 184 7.69 7.42 -24.64
CA GLY A 184 9.13 7.51 -24.79
C GLY A 184 9.77 6.11 -24.87
N TYR A 185 10.69 5.83 -23.97
CA TYR A 185 11.38 4.54 -23.93
C TYR A 185 10.45 3.36 -23.62
N THR A 186 9.57 3.55 -22.64
CA THR A 186 8.48 2.64 -22.31
C THR A 186 7.15 3.30 -22.67
N GLN A 187 6.20 2.53 -23.15
CA GLN A 187 4.83 3.01 -23.36
C GLN A 187 3.93 2.41 -22.30
N GLN A 188 3.14 3.24 -21.63
CA GLN A 188 2.15 2.79 -20.66
C GLN A 188 0.91 3.68 -20.71
N VAL A 189 -0.24 3.04 -20.81
CA VAL A 189 -1.54 3.65 -20.63
C VAL A 189 -2.25 2.91 -19.52
N GLU A 190 -2.74 3.63 -18.51
CA GLU A 190 -3.55 3.05 -17.45
C GLU A 190 -4.76 3.93 -17.21
N LEU A 191 -5.94 3.33 -17.19
CA LEU A 191 -7.19 3.94 -16.79
C LEU A 191 -7.81 3.09 -15.70
N ALA A 192 -8.12 3.68 -14.55
CA ALA A 192 -8.84 3.00 -13.50
C ALA A 192 -9.88 3.93 -12.88
N TYR A 193 -11.06 3.40 -12.64
CA TYR A 193 -12.11 4.09 -11.90
C TYR A 193 -12.71 3.15 -10.87
N ASP A 194 -12.74 3.58 -9.62
CA ASP A 194 -13.27 2.85 -8.49
C ASP A 194 -14.35 3.67 -7.79
N LEU A 195 -15.54 3.11 -7.71
CA LEU A 195 -16.69 3.67 -7.00
C LEU A 195 -17.09 2.72 -5.87
N PRO A 196 -16.59 2.93 -4.64
CA PRO A 196 -16.75 1.98 -3.54
C PRO A 196 -18.18 1.88 -3.00
N TYR A 197 -19.04 2.85 -3.32
CA TYR A 197 -20.41 2.91 -2.81
C TYR A 197 -21.40 3.33 -3.89
N VAL A 198 -22.22 2.38 -4.36
CA VAL A 198 -23.25 2.61 -5.39
C VAL A 198 -24.65 2.49 -4.84
N ASP A 199 -24.84 1.77 -3.75
CA ASP A 199 -26.15 1.50 -3.13
C ASP A 199 -26.46 2.47 -1.99
N LYS A 200 -27.73 2.57 -1.62
CA LYS A 200 -28.22 3.43 -0.52
C LYS A 200 -27.64 3.00 0.85
N ASN A 201 -27.35 1.72 1.02
CA ASN A 201 -26.77 1.18 2.27
C ASN A 201 -25.24 1.33 2.33
N LEU A 202 -24.61 1.85 1.27
CA LEU A 202 -23.18 2.08 1.14
C LEU A 202 -22.35 0.82 1.42
N LYS A 203 -22.83 -0.33 0.93
CA LYS A 203 -22.18 -1.64 1.12
C LYS A 203 -21.53 -2.18 -0.15
N HIS A 204 -22.05 -1.81 -1.31
CA HIS A 204 -21.65 -2.35 -2.59
C HIS A 204 -20.95 -1.31 -3.44
N GLY A 205 -19.93 -1.71 -4.16
CA GLY A 205 -19.17 -0.86 -5.06
C GLY A 205 -18.64 -1.61 -6.25
N PHE A 206 -18.23 -0.88 -7.29
CA PHE A 206 -17.68 -1.43 -8.51
C PHE A 206 -16.44 -0.63 -8.94
N GLY A 207 -15.58 -1.28 -9.69
CA GLY A 207 -14.44 -0.64 -10.31
C GLY A 207 -14.13 -1.26 -11.66
N PHE A 208 -13.50 -0.47 -12.50
CA PHE A 208 -12.99 -0.86 -13.81
C PHE A 208 -11.51 -0.50 -13.90
N GLY A 209 -10.74 -1.31 -14.60
CA GLY A 209 -9.35 -1.01 -14.91
C GLY A 209 -8.98 -1.49 -16.30
N PHE A 210 -8.22 -0.65 -17.00
CA PHE A 210 -7.57 -0.93 -18.27
C PHE A 210 -6.11 -0.57 -18.14
N SER A 211 -5.22 -1.41 -18.63
CA SER A 211 -3.79 -1.17 -18.65
C SER A 211 -3.18 -1.75 -19.90
N PHE A 212 -2.34 -0.95 -20.57
CA PHE A 212 -1.52 -1.34 -21.70
C PHE A 212 -0.09 -0.90 -21.42
N ALA A 213 0.87 -1.78 -21.66
CA ALA A 213 2.28 -1.47 -21.44
C ALA A 213 3.16 -2.20 -22.45
N ASN A 214 4.12 -1.45 -23.05
CA ASN A 214 5.18 -1.95 -23.90
C ASN A 214 6.52 -1.58 -23.26
N VAL A 215 7.37 -2.55 -23.00
CA VAL A 215 8.65 -2.33 -22.32
C VAL A 215 9.82 -2.84 -23.15
N LYS A 216 10.88 -2.05 -23.23
CA LYS A 216 12.13 -2.38 -23.91
C LYS A 216 13.12 -3.13 -23.02
N GLU A 217 12.99 -2.99 -21.71
CA GLU A 217 13.88 -3.62 -20.75
C GLU A 217 13.08 -4.54 -19.84
N LEU A 218 13.50 -5.79 -19.73
CA LEU A 218 12.77 -6.83 -19.01
C LEU A 218 13.71 -7.61 -18.10
N ASN A 219 13.28 -7.81 -16.84
CA ASN A 219 13.91 -8.77 -15.96
C ASN A 219 13.56 -10.19 -16.43
N VAL A 220 14.58 -10.93 -16.86
CA VAL A 220 14.40 -12.26 -17.45
C VAL A 220 14.86 -13.39 -16.54
N ASN A 221 15.70 -13.09 -15.56
CA ASN A 221 16.28 -14.10 -14.67
C ASN A 221 16.71 -13.47 -13.34
N THR A 222 17.03 -14.32 -12.37
CA THR A 222 17.69 -13.92 -11.12
C THR A 222 19.03 -14.61 -11.05
N VAL A 223 20.11 -13.84 -10.98
CA VAL A 223 21.48 -14.32 -10.88
C VAL A 223 22.12 -13.72 -9.65
N ASN A 224 22.72 -14.56 -8.78
CA ASN A 224 23.32 -14.12 -7.52
C ASN A 224 22.36 -13.28 -6.65
N ASN A 225 21.09 -13.67 -6.59
CA ASN A 225 20.03 -12.99 -5.87
C ASN A 225 19.76 -11.55 -6.36
N GLN A 226 20.13 -11.21 -7.58
CA GLN A 226 19.87 -9.93 -8.22
C GLN A 226 19.12 -10.14 -9.54
N GLN A 227 18.30 -9.17 -9.90
CA GLN A 227 17.57 -9.20 -11.15
C GLN A 227 18.51 -9.03 -12.36
N GLU A 228 18.39 -9.93 -13.32
CA GLU A 228 19.10 -9.84 -14.60
C GLU A 228 18.16 -9.23 -15.66
N PHE A 229 18.54 -8.06 -16.15
CA PHE A 229 17.77 -7.33 -17.16
C PHE A 229 18.40 -7.47 -18.52
N ILE A 230 17.56 -7.70 -19.54
CA ILE A 230 17.93 -7.55 -20.94
C ILE A 230 17.20 -6.36 -21.56
N ASN A 231 17.79 -5.78 -22.60
CA ASN A 231 17.30 -4.59 -23.27
C ASN A 231 17.20 -4.85 -24.78
N SER A 232 16.06 -4.52 -25.39
CA SER A 232 15.83 -4.72 -26.82
C SER A 232 16.83 -3.96 -27.70
N ASP A 233 17.25 -2.76 -27.29
CA ASP A 233 18.22 -1.95 -28.08
C ASP A 233 19.63 -2.60 -28.11
N SER A 234 19.92 -3.55 -27.22
CA SER A 234 21.20 -4.28 -27.13
C SER A 234 21.19 -5.63 -27.84
N ILE A 235 20.06 -6.06 -28.36
CA ILE A 235 19.87 -7.37 -29.01
C ILE A 235 19.50 -7.16 -30.47
N PRO A 236 20.40 -7.45 -31.44
CA PRO A 236 20.20 -7.09 -32.87
C PRO A 236 18.96 -7.72 -33.53
N TYR A 237 18.50 -8.86 -33.03
CA TYR A 237 17.35 -9.60 -33.55
C TYR A 237 16.07 -9.43 -32.72
N ALA A 238 16.10 -8.64 -31.67
CA ALA A 238 14.92 -8.41 -30.85
C ALA A 238 13.96 -7.42 -31.51
N SER A 239 12.68 -7.58 -31.23
CA SER A 239 11.65 -6.59 -31.54
C SER A 239 11.90 -5.30 -30.79
N LYS A 240 11.22 -4.23 -31.19
CA LYS A 240 11.30 -2.93 -30.50
C LYS A 240 10.96 -3.01 -29.00
N TYR A 241 10.09 -3.93 -28.62
CA TYR A 241 9.69 -4.15 -27.22
C TYR A 241 9.88 -5.62 -26.85
N LEU A 242 10.47 -5.86 -25.69
CA LEU A 242 10.66 -7.21 -25.16
C LEU A 242 9.41 -7.78 -24.52
N ARG A 243 8.50 -6.92 -24.06
CA ARG A 243 7.19 -7.33 -23.57
C ARG A 243 6.13 -6.32 -23.94
N GLU A 244 5.00 -6.86 -24.39
CA GLU A 244 3.74 -6.15 -24.60
C GLU A 244 2.69 -6.78 -23.68
N GLN A 245 1.94 -5.95 -22.97
CA GLN A 245 0.93 -6.42 -22.05
C GLN A 245 -0.33 -5.58 -22.14
N LEU A 246 -1.47 -6.26 -22.28
CA LEU A 246 -2.80 -5.69 -22.18
C LEU A 246 -3.54 -6.34 -21.01
N SER A 247 -4.19 -5.54 -20.19
CA SER A 247 -4.98 -6.03 -19.07
C SER A 247 -6.28 -5.24 -18.92
N VAL A 248 -7.38 -5.97 -18.74
CA VAL A 248 -8.68 -5.39 -18.41
C VAL A 248 -9.18 -6.03 -17.13
N SER A 249 -9.70 -5.25 -16.20
CA SER A 249 -10.18 -5.77 -14.91
C SER A 249 -11.50 -5.16 -14.48
N LEU A 250 -12.33 -5.99 -13.86
CA LEU A 250 -13.54 -5.62 -13.17
C LEU A 250 -13.35 -5.91 -11.67
N ARG A 251 -13.84 -5.00 -10.83
CA ARG A 251 -13.73 -5.09 -9.39
C ARG A 251 -15.11 -4.94 -8.76
N TYR A 252 -15.40 -5.77 -7.76
CA TYR A 252 -16.58 -5.66 -6.93
C TYR A 252 -16.18 -5.52 -5.49
N TYR A 253 -16.65 -4.47 -4.85
CA TYR A 253 -16.40 -4.15 -3.44
C TYR A 253 -17.63 -4.49 -2.63
N TYR A 254 -17.44 -5.21 -1.52
CA TYR A 254 -18.49 -5.45 -0.56
C TYR A 254 -18.01 -5.09 0.85
N ARG A 255 -18.70 -4.17 1.49
CA ARG A 255 -18.38 -3.69 2.83
C ARG A 255 -19.56 -3.90 3.77
N PRO A 256 -19.72 -5.14 4.34
CA PRO A 256 -20.85 -5.47 5.22
C PRO A 256 -20.82 -4.71 6.54
N ALA A 257 -19.62 -4.45 7.06
CA ALA A 257 -19.39 -3.79 8.33
C ALA A 257 -18.37 -2.65 8.18
N LEU A 258 -18.25 -1.85 9.21
CA LEU A 258 -17.35 -0.70 9.22
C LEU A 258 -15.88 -1.11 9.06
N LYS A 259 -15.52 -2.30 9.51
CA LYS A 259 -14.16 -2.80 9.69
C LYS A 259 -13.73 -3.79 8.62
N THR A 260 -14.69 -4.43 7.97
CA THR A 260 -14.46 -5.55 7.06
C THR A 260 -14.80 -5.15 5.65
N ARG A 261 -13.90 -5.43 4.73
CA ARG A 261 -14.08 -5.23 3.30
C ARG A 261 -13.74 -6.50 2.56
N HIS A 262 -14.48 -6.75 1.52
CA HIS A 262 -14.26 -7.81 0.56
C HIS A 262 -14.04 -7.17 -0.80
N LEU A 263 -13.07 -7.68 -1.53
CA LEU A 263 -12.79 -7.30 -2.91
C LEU A 263 -12.77 -8.56 -3.76
N PHE A 264 -13.60 -8.60 -4.77
CA PHE A 264 -13.57 -9.58 -5.85
C PHE A 264 -13.05 -8.90 -7.10
N ARG A 265 -12.10 -9.51 -7.77
CA ARG A 265 -11.54 -9.02 -9.03
C ARG A 265 -11.53 -10.12 -10.06
N LEU A 266 -11.99 -9.78 -11.26
CA LEU A 266 -11.82 -10.56 -12.47
C LEU A 266 -10.97 -9.73 -13.42
N SER A 267 -9.92 -10.30 -13.97
CA SER A 267 -9.10 -9.67 -15.00
C SER A 267 -8.78 -10.62 -16.13
N PHE A 268 -8.57 -10.04 -17.31
CA PHE A 268 -8.12 -10.72 -18.52
C PHE A 268 -6.80 -10.08 -18.93
N ASN A 269 -5.80 -10.93 -19.12
CA ASN A 269 -4.44 -10.51 -19.37
C ASN A 269 -3.93 -11.16 -20.67
N ASP A 270 -3.43 -10.36 -21.57
CA ASP A 270 -2.73 -10.77 -22.79
C ASP A 270 -1.28 -10.29 -22.65
N VAL A 271 -0.33 -11.21 -22.62
CA VAL A 271 1.08 -10.90 -22.41
C VAL A 271 1.91 -11.58 -23.49
N LYS A 272 2.62 -10.77 -24.28
CA LYS A 272 3.54 -11.21 -25.32
C LYS A 272 4.96 -10.81 -24.94
N ILE A 273 5.90 -11.72 -25.17
CA ILE A 273 7.33 -11.46 -25.00
C ILE A 273 8.05 -11.75 -26.32
N ASP A 274 9.14 -11.04 -26.53
CA ASP A 274 10.02 -11.31 -27.66
C ASP A 274 10.72 -12.67 -27.51
N SER A 275 11.01 -13.34 -28.61
CA SER A 275 11.73 -14.62 -28.61
C SER A 275 13.13 -14.53 -27.98
N ALA A 276 13.76 -13.35 -28.00
CA ALA A 276 15.01 -13.11 -27.28
C ALA A 276 14.90 -13.44 -25.80
N VAL A 277 13.75 -13.17 -25.17
CA VAL A 277 13.52 -13.50 -23.74
C VAL A 277 13.60 -15.01 -23.49
N THR A 278 13.05 -15.83 -24.40
CA THR A 278 13.09 -17.29 -24.26
C THR A 278 14.47 -17.88 -24.51
N VAL A 279 15.32 -17.19 -25.28
CA VAL A 279 16.74 -17.56 -25.45
C VAL A 279 17.49 -17.39 -24.11
N TRP A 280 17.24 -16.30 -23.38
CA TRP A 280 17.84 -16.05 -22.08
C TRP A 280 17.22 -16.91 -20.96
N ASN A 281 15.92 -17.09 -20.98
CA ASN A 281 15.20 -17.91 -20.03
C ASN A 281 14.06 -18.71 -20.69
N PRO A 282 14.31 -19.96 -21.11
CA PRO A 282 13.27 -20.82 -21.70
C PRO A 282 12.10 -21.11 -20.75
N LYS A 283 12.31 -20.94 -19.44
CA LYS A 283 11.29 -21.10 -18.39
C LYS A 283 10.62 -19.80 -17.98
N TYR A 284 10.75 -18.73 -18.79
CA TYR A 284 10.10 -17.46 -18.44
C TYR A 284 8.58 -17.61 -18.28
N PHE A 285 7.89 -18.19 -19.29
CA PHE A 285 6.49 -18.63 -19.24
C PHE A 285 6.31 -20.16 -19.15
N ASP A 286 7.35 -20.90 -19.18
CA ASP A 286 7.42 -22.34 -19.42
C ASP A 286 7.36 -22.72 -20.90
N ASN A 287 7.99 -23.87 -21.25
CA ASN A 287 8.00 -24.43 -22.62
C ASN A 287 8.37 -23.43 -23.74
N SER A 288 9.16 -22.39 -23.41
CA SER A 288 9.54 -21.33 -24.36
C SER A 288 8.35 -20.61 -25.01
N LEU A 289 7.21 -20.55 -24.34
CA LEU A 289 6.07 -19.77 -24.81
C LEU A 289 6.43 -18.28 -24.90
N THR A 290 6.04 -17.64 -25.98
CA THR A 290 6.23 -16.20 -26.19
C THR A 290 4.93 -15.41 -26.03
N HIS A 291 3.80 -16.08 -25.88
CA HIS A 291 2.50 -15.47 -25.71
C HIS A 291 1.65 -16.29 -24.72
N VAL A 292 1.07 -15.61 -23.76
CA VAL A 292 0.09 -16.18 -22.81
C VAL A 292 -1.11 -15.26 -22.67
N PHE A 293 -2.28 -15.84 -22.82
CA PHE A 293 -3.55 -15.19 -22.50
C PHE A 293 -4.16 -15.90 -21.31
N TYR A 294 -4.48 -15.17 -20.26
CA TYR A 294 -5.10 -15.81 -19.08
C TYR A 294 -6.12 -14.89 -18.39
N PRO A 295 -7.25 -15.47 -17.98
CA PRO A 295 -8.11 -14.89 -16.96
C PRO A 295 -7.47 -15.03 -15.59
N GLU A 296 -7.76 -14.10 -14.71
CA GLU A 296 -7.34 -14.14 -13.31
C GLU A 296 -8.51 -13.73 -12.43
N ILE A 297 -8.83 -14.57 -11.44
CA ILE A 297 -9.84 -14.27 -10.43
C ILE A 297 -9.12 -14.12 -9.10
N SER A 298 -9.44 -13.06 -8.37
CA SER A 298 -8.93 -12.90 -7.00
C SER A 298 -10.01 -12.46 -6.04
N TYR A 299 -9.88 -12.91 -4.81
CA TYR A 299 -10.69 -12.51 -3.69
C TYR A 299 -9.80 -12.07 -2.56
N VAL A 300 -10.08 -10.90 -1.98
CA VAL A 300 -9.35 -10.34 -0.85
C VAL A 300 -10.35 -9.94 0.23
N ILE A 301 -10.06 -10.29 1.46
CA ILE A 301 -10.74 -9.77 2.63
C ILE A 301 -9.75 -9.01 3.49
N ASN A 302 -10.13 -7.83 3.94
CA ASN A 302 -9.36 -7.11 4.94
C ASN A 302 -10.23 -6.71 6.14
N TYR A 303 -9.59 -6.72 7.29
CA TYR A 303 -10.11 -6.27 8.57
C TYR A 303 -9.16 -5.20 9.11
N ASN A 304 -9.67 -4.01 9.31
CA ASN A 304 -8.83 -2.87 9.65
C ASN A 304 -9.24 -2.23 10.98
N ASN A 305 -8.32 -2.24 11.93
CA ASN A 305 -8.45 -1.74 13.30
C ASN A 305 -7.20 -0.99 13.75
N VAL A 306 -6.62 -0.17 12.93
CA VAL A 306 -5.43 0.60 13.30
C VAL A 306 -5.76 2.08 13.48
N ASP A 307 -4.94 2.79 14.25
CA ASP A 307 -5.08 4.22 14.54
C ASP A 307 -4.90 5.10 13.29
N TYR A 308 -3.92 4.80 12.47
CA TYR A 308 -3.65 5.52 11.25
C TYR A 308 -3.08 4.56 10.22
N LEU A 309 -3.82 4.29 9.13
CA LEU A 309 -3.48 3.23 8.18
C LEU A 309 -2.12 3.42 7.50
N PRO A 310 -1.72 4.63 7.06
CA PRO A 310 -0.42 4.83 6.41
C PRO A 310 0.77 4.58 7.35
N TYR A 311 0.57 4.73 8.66
CA TYR A 311 1.60 4.54 9.67
C TYR A 311 0.99 4.00 10.96
N PRO A 312 0.61 2.71 10.98
CA PRO A 312 -0.10 2.13 12.11
C PRO A 312 0.82 1.95 13.32
N LEU A 313 0.43 2.57 14.44
CA LEU A 313 1.13 2.48 15.72
C LEU A 313 0.35 1.67 16.74
N LYS A 314 -0.99 1.67 16.63
CA LYS A 314 -1.90 0.98 17.55
C LYS A 314 -2.96 0.20 16.77
N GLY A 315 -3.34 -0.94 17.31
CA GLY A 315 -4.45 -1.73 16.81
C GLY A 315 -4.02 -2.88 15.90
N PHE A 316 -4.97 -3.41 15.16
CA PHE A 316 -4.82 -4.62 14.37
C PHE A 316 -5.32 -4.43 12.95
N PHE A 317 -4.50 -4.79 11.96
CA PHE A 317 -4.88 -4.93 10.56
C PHE A 317 -4.62 -6.37 10.12
N PHE A 318 -5.56 -6.94 9.40
CA PHE A 318 -5.43 -8.24 8.78
C PHE A 318 -5.96 -8.21 7.35
N GLU A 319 -5.20 -8.76 6.43
CA GLU A 319 -5.60 -8.93 5.03
C GLU A 319 -5.20 -10.33 4.58
N THR A 320 -6.10 -11.01 3.90
CA THR A 320 -5.79 -12.28 3.24
C THR A 320 -6.47 -12.33 1.89
N GLY A 321 -5.85 -13.03 0.95
CA GLY A 321 -6.37 -13.16 -0.39
C GLY A 321 -6.05 -14.50 -1.02
N LEU A 322 -6.92 -14.87 -1.94
CA LEU A 322 -6.76 -16.01 -2.84
C LEU A 322 -6.80 -15.49 -4.27
N LEU A 323 -5.91 -16.00 -5.10
CA LEU A 323 -5.82 -15.67 -6.51
C LEU A 323 -5.70 -16.97 -7.30
N HIS A 324 -6.46 -17.08 -8.38
CA HIS A 324 -6.27 -18.11 -9.38
C HIS A 324 -6.01 -17.45 -10.73
N ARG A 325 -4.87 -17.75 -11.31
CA ARG A 325 -4.41 -17.28 -12.62
C ARG A 325 -4.37 -18.44 -13.58
N GLY A 326 -4.95 -18.23 -14.76
CA GLY A 326 -4.96 -19.21 -15.84
C GLY A 326 -6.00 -20.30 -15.60
N MET A 327 -7.03 -20.29 -16.41
CA MET A 327 -8.01 -21.37 -16.51
C MET A 327 -7.79 -22.15 -17.80
N ASN A 328 -6.59 -22.04 -18.38
CA ASN A 328 -6.13 -22.67 -19.61
C ASN A 328 -4.83 -23.43 -19.35
N ALA A 329 -4.32 -24.11 -20.37
CA ALA A 329 -3.12 -24.94 -20.26
C ALA A 329 -1.81 -24.15 -20.17
N ASP A 330 -1.81 -22.85 -20.56
CA ASP A 330 -0.58 -22.09 -20.74
C ASP A 330 0.03 -21.59 -19.43
N ILE A 331 -0.81 -21.31 -18.45
CA ILE A 331 -0.37 -20.83 -17.14
C ILE A 331 -1.37 -21.25 -16.07
N ASN A 332 -0.87 -21.76 -14.95
CA ASN A 332 -1.70 -22.20 -13.83
C ASN A 332 -1.03 -21.78 -12.52
N LEU A 333 -1.68 -20.91 -11.77
CA LEU A 333 -1.21 -20.46 -10.47
C LEU A 333 -2.39 -20.31 -9.51
N TRP A 334 -2.33 -21.03 -8.41
CA TRP A 334 -3.08 -20.70 -7.20
C TRP A 334 -2.18 -20.01 -6.22
N GLN A 335 -2.54 -18.81 -5.77
CA GLN A 335 -1.78 -18.08 -4.78
C GLN A 335 -2.67 -17.71 -3.61
N ALA A 336 -2.23 -18.05 -2.40
CA ALA A 336 -2.78 -17.55 -1.15
C ALA A 336 -1.77 -16.63 -0.50
N TYR A 337 -2.24 -15.54 0.10
CA TYR A 337 -1.40 -14.69 0.95
C TYR A 337 -2.15 -14.24 2.20
N ALA A 338 -1.40 -13.93 3.23
CA ALA A 338 -1.92 -13.31 4.44
C ALA A 338 -0.93 -12.24 4.93
N LYS A 339 -1.47 -11.14 5.46
CA LYS A 339 -0.73 -10.03 6.07
C LYS A 339 -1.42 -9.62 7.35
N ALA A 340 -0.66 -9.54 8.43
CA ALA A 340 -1.14 -9.06 9.71
C ALA A 340 -0.22 -7.96 10.24
N ILE A 341 -0.80 -6.89 10.78
CA ILE A 341 -0.07 -5.82 11.46
C ILE A 341 -0.69 -5.66 12.84
N ASN A 342 0.14 -5.71 13.88
CA ASN A 342 -0.25 -5.44 15.25
C ASN A 342 0.58 -4.29 15.78
N GLY A 343 -0.07 -3.26 16.29
CA GLY A 343 0.55 -2.12 16.95
C GLY A 343 0.14 -2.04 18.41
N PHE A 344 1.12 -1.88 19.31
CA PHE A 344 0.94 -1.78 20.75
C PHE A 344 1.66 -0.55 21.28
N GLU A 345 0.97 0.26 22.09
CA GLU A 345 1.63 1.26 22.92
C GLU A 345 2.12 0.58 24.20
N ILE A 346 3.44 0.41 24.31
CA ILE A 346 4.08 -0.27 25.44
C ILE A 346 4.44 0.68 26.59
N ALA A 347 4.60 1.96 26.27
CA ALA A 347 4.76 3.06 27.21
C ALA A 347 4.32 4.36 26.53
N GLU A 348 4.21 5.46 27.27
CA GLU A 348 3.85 6.75 26.70
C GLU A 348 4.75 7.09 25.52
N LYS A 349 4.14 7.37 24.34
CA LYS A 349 4.83 7.69 23.06
C LYS A 349 5.83 6.62 22.59
N THR A 350 5.70 5.39 23.09
CA THR A 350 6.58 4.28 22.74
C THR A 350 5.74 3.11 22.25
N TYR A 351 6.07 2.61 21.06
CA TYR A 351 5.24 1.64 20.35
C TYR A 351 6.08 0.43 19.94
N PHE A 352 5.42 -0.72 19.92
CA PHE A 352 5.91 -1.92 19.27
C PHE A 352 4.96 -2.30 18.15
N VAL A 353 5.49 -2.43 16.94
CA VAL A 353 4.70 -2.79 15.76
C VAL A 353 5.31 -4.04 15.15
N THR A 354 4.50 -5.09 15.01
CA THR A 354 4.88 -6.29 14.28
C THR A 354 4.04 -6.41 13.02
N GLN A 355 4.69 -6.73 11.90
CA GLN A 355 4.08 -7.00 10.61
C GLN A 355 4.52 -8.37 10.14
N ASN A 356 3.57 -9.27 9.91
CA ASN A 356 3.80 -10.61 9.43
C ASN A 356 3.12 -10.79 8.08
N MET A 357 3.82 -11.37 7.12
CA MET A 357 3.32 -11.61 5.77
C MET A 357 3.71 -13.01 5.33
N GLY A 358 2.78 -13.75 4.72
CA GLY A 358 3.04 -15.07 4.16
C GLY A 358 2.41 -15.21 2.78
N VAL A 359 3.07 -15.94 1.90
CA VAL A 359 2.60 -16.25 0.54
C VAL A 359 2.84 -17.73 0.26
N LEU A 360 1.85 -18.35 -0.39
CA LEU A 360 1.92 -19.71 -0.88
C LEU A 360 1.41 -19.74 -2.32
N LYS A 361 2.17 -20.35 -3.22
CA LYS A 361 1.85 -20.55 -4.65
C LYS A 361 1.82 -22.04 -4.97
N LEU A 362 0.82 -22.45 -5.71
CA LEU A 362 0.62 -23.83 -6.13
C LEU A 362 0.29 -23.87 -7.63
N PRO A 363 0.73 -24.92 -8.36
CA PRO A 363 1.67 -25.96 -7.95
C PRO A 363 3.05 -25.37 -7.60
N PHE A 364 3.92 -26.13 -6.94
CA PHE A 364 5.26 -25.63 -6.56
C PHE A 364 6.23 -25.49 -7.73
N ASP A 365 5.98 -26.16 -8.84
CA ASP A 365 6.69 -25.92 -10.09
C ASP A 365 5.99 -24.77 -10.83
N GLN A 366 6.62 -23.62 -10.85
CA GLN A 366 6.10 -22.40 -11.46
C GLN A 366 7.11 -21.85 -12.47
N PRO A 367 6.65 -21.27 -13.59
CA PRO A 367 7.50 -20.50 -14.49
C PRO A 367 8.08 -19.27 -13.78
N TYR A 368 9.21 -18.77 -14.27
CA TYR A 368 9.91 -17.61 -13.69
C TYR A 368 8.97 -16.41 -13.50
N TYR A 369 8.08 -16.19 -14.44
CA TYR A 369 7.06 -15.12 -14.38
C TYR A 369 6.22 -15.14 -13.09
N ASN A 370 6.01 -16.29 -12.50
CA ASN A 370 5.23 -16.48 -11.27
C ASN A 370 6.09 -16.60 -10.01
N GLN A 371 7.44 -16.71 -10.10
CA GLN A 371 8.27 -17.04 -8.93
C GLN A 371 8.64 -15.84 -8.07
N GLN A 372 8.46 -14.60 -8.51
CA GLN A 372 8.83 -13.40 -7.75
C GLN A 372 8.21 -13.42 -6.33
N LEU A 373 9.03 -13.28 -5.29
CA LEU A 373 8.59 -13.36 -3.90
C LEU A 373 9.07 -12.15 -3.07
N PHE A 374 10.33 -12.09 -2.62
CA PHE A 374 10.85 -10.97 -1.83
C PHE A 374 11.69 -10.02 -2.69
N GLY A 375 11.70 -8.73 -2.31
CA GLY A 375 12.47 -7.71 -3.01
C GLY A 375 11.79 -7.14 -4.26
N TYR A 376 10.60 -7.65 -4.58
CA TYR A 376 9.76 -7.16 -5.66
C TYR A 376 8.61 -6.30 -5.07
N GLY A 377 8.77 -4.99 -5.05
CA GLY A 377 7.78 -4.09 -4.46
C GLY A 377 7.78 -4.07 -2.92
N ASP A 378 6.60 -4.03 -2.30
CA ASP A 378 6.45 -3.84 -0.84
C ASP A 378 6.83 -5.07 0.01
N PHE A 379 6.94 -6.23 -0.62
CA PHE A 379 7.31 -7.48 0.03
C PHE A 379 8.83 -7.65 0.04
N TYR A 380 9.53 -6.82 0.80
CA TYR A 380 10.98 -6.82 0.93
C TYR A 380 11.39 -6.85 2.40
N MET A 381 12.60 -7.29 2.69
CA MET A 381 13.25 -7.30 4.00
C MET A 381 14.19 -6.10 4.10
N ARG A 382 14.06 -5.29 5.15
CA ARG A 382 14.93 -4.13 5.37
C ARG A 382 16.39 -4.56 5.52
N GLY A 383 17.32 -3.82 4.92
CA GLY A 383 18.73 -4.17 4.85
C GLY A 383 19.10 -5.18 3.75
N MET A 384 18.10 -5.63 2.96
CA MET A 384 18.30 -6.53 1.82
C MET A 384 17.71 -5.97 0.52
N GLU A 385 17.58 -4.66 0.40
CA GLU A 385 16.95 -3.96 -0.74
C GLU A 385 17.67 -4.18 -2.08
N ARG A 386 18.92 -4.66 -2.04
CA ARG A 386 19.70 -4.99 -3.24
C ARG A 386 19.37 -6.35 -3.82
N TYR A 387 18.72 -7.20 -3.03
CA TYR A 387 18.48 -8.59 -3.34
C TYR A 387 17.01 -8.85 -3.64
N VAL A 388 16.81 -9.84 -4.50
CA VAL A 388 15.49 -10.42 -4.75
C VAL A 388 15.55 -11.91 -4.43
N VAL A 389 14.44 -12.45 -4.03
CA VAL A 389 14.29 -13.88 -3.72
C VAL A 389 13.09 -14.40 -4.49
N ASP A 390 13.34 -15.36 -5.36
CA ASP A 390 12.29 -16.08 -6.08
C ASP A 390 11.84 -17.28 -5.27
N GLY A 391 10.54 -17.53 -5.25
CA GLY A 391 10.01 -18.63 -4.49
C GLY A 391 8.54 -18.88 -4.73
N VAL A 392 8.09 -20.04 -4.28
CA VAL A 392 6.71 -20.49 -4.35
C VAL A 392 5.99 -20.44 -3.01
N ALA A 393 6.75 -20.36 -1.93
CA ALA A 393 6.23 -20.07 -0.61
C ALA A 393 7.22 -19.20 0.16
N GLY A 394 6.71 -18.35 1.05
CA GLY A 394 7.57 -17.52 1.88
C GLY A 394 6.82 -16.84 3.00
N PHE A 395 7.60 -16.50 4.02
CA PHE A 395 7.15 -15.78 5.20
C PHE A 395 8.14 -14.66 5.52
N LEU A 396 7.62 -13.49 5.89
CA LEU A 396 8.39 -12.32 6.30
C LEU A 396 7.77 -11.75 7.58
N GLY A 397 8.57 -11.64 8.63
CA GLY A 397 8.24 -10.96 9.88
C GLY A 397 9.07 -9.69 10.04
N ARG A 398 8.43 -8.56 10.27
CA ARG A 398 9.05 -7.27 10.56
C ARG A 398 8.63 -6.82 11.95
N ASN A 399 9.59 -6.56 12.82
CA ASN A 399 9.35 -6.09 14.19
C ASN A 399 10.03 -4.75 14.38
N THR A 400 9.30 -3.77 14.89
CA THR A 400 9.81 -2.40 15.01
C THR A 400 9.41 -1.83 16.37
N PHE A 401 10.40 -1.37 17.13
CA PHE A 401 10.21 -0.51 18.29
C PHE A 401 10.35 0.94 17.84
N LEU A 402 9.38 1.77 18.23
CA LEU A 402 9.31 3.17 17.84
C LEU A 402 9.10 4.05 19.08
N ARG A 403 9.77 5.20 19.08
CA ARG A 403 9.54 6.24 20.07
C ARG A 403 9.29 7.57 19.36
N GLU A 404 8.15 8.20 19.66
CA GLU A 404 7.88 9.56 19.19
C GLU A 404 8.81 10.54 19.87
N LEU A 405 9.64 11.22 19.08
CA LEU A 405 10.58 12.24 19.55
C LEU A 405 9.95 13.62 19.50
N PHE A 406 9.32 13.93 18.35
CA PHE A 406 8.75 15.25 18.10
C PHE A 406 7.40 15.12 17.40
N ASN A 407 6.49 16.00 17.80
CA ASN A 407 5.18 16.16 17.19
C ASN A 407 4.85 17.66 17.13
N PHE A 408 4.96 18.24 15.97
CA PHE A 408 4.74 19.67 15.78
C PHE A 408 4.14 19.94 14.40
N SER A 409 3.69 21.17 14.19
CA SER A 409 3.19 21.61 12.89
C SER A 409 3.77 22.96 12.52
N ILE A 410 4.16 23.10 11.25
CA ILE A 410 4.70 24.34 10.68
C ILE A 410 3.57 25.04 9.92
N PRO A 411 3.35 26.36 10.12
CA PRO A 411 2.40 27.12 9.33
C PRO A 411 2.82 27.12 7.86
N PHE A 412 1.90 26.82 6.97
CA PHE A 412 2.14 26.87 5.53
C PHE A 412 1.66 28.22 4.98
N ILE A 413 2.37 28.75 3.99
CA ILE A 413 2.07 30.05 3.39
C ILE A 413 0.63 30.07 2.87
N HIS A 414 -0.17 30.93 3.42
CA HIS A 414 -1.53 31.33 3.12
C HIS A 414 -2.18 30.64 1.91
N SER A 415 -2.69 29.44 2.11
CA SER A 415 -3.59 28.81 1.17
C SER A 415 -4.95 28.66 1.84
N SER A 416 -5.93 29.44 1.40
CA SER A 416 -7.33 29.35 1.84
C SER A 416 -8.00 27.99 1.49
N TRP A 417 -7.27 27.07 0.85
CA TRP A 417 -7.86 25.92 0.21
C TRP A 417 -7.74 24.60 0.97
N SER A 418 -6.63 24.26 1.64
CA SER A 418 -6.57 22.98 2.34
C SER A 418 -5.59 22.86 3.51
N HIS A 419 -4.50 23.63 3.56
CA HIS A 419 -3.48 23.46 4.60
C HIS A 419 -3.05 24.80 5.19
N ASP A 420 -3.43 25.05 6.45
CA ASP A 420 -2.86 26.15 7.21
C ASP A 420 -1.58 25.72 7.92
N ARG A 421 -1.41 24.43 8.18
CA ARG A 421 -0.28 23.86 8.90
C ARG A 421 0.11 22.50 8.32
N ILE A 422 1.40 22.26 8.21
CA ILE A 422 1.97 20.96 7.83
C ILE A 422 2.37 20.23 9.11
N PRO A 423 1.74 19.08 9.44
CA PRO A 423 2.11 18.30 10.60
C PRO A 423 3.39 17.51 10.35
N PHE A 424 4.23 17.41 11.37
CA PHE A 424 5.41 16.56 11.41
C PHE A 424 5.39 15.73 12.67
N ARG A 425 5.52 14.41 12.53
CA ARG A 425 5.73 13.46 13.61
C ARG A 425 7.02 12.72 13.32
N ILE A 426 7.98 12.80 14.24
CA ILE A 426 9.31 12.21 14.08
C ILE A 426 9.47 11.09 15.10
N TYR A 427 9.82 9.90 14.60
CA TYR A 427 10.01 8.70 15.40
C TYR A 427 11.44 8.20 15.26
N ALA A 428 12.12 7.95 16.39
CA ALA A 428 13.27 7.07 16.40
C ALA A 428 12.78 5.62 16.41
N LYS A 429 13.50 4.74 15.73
CA LYS A 429 13.15 3.32 15.70
C LYS A 429 14.38 2.40 15.74
N THR A 430 14.16 1.21 16.26
CA THR A 430 15.02 0.04 16.05
C THR A 430 14.16 -1.11 15.55
N TYR A 431 14.75 -2.00 14.77
CA TYR A 431 13.97 -3.09 14.17
C TYR A 431 14.79 -4.34 13.95
N PHE A 432 14.05 -5.44 13.86
CA PHE A 432 14.55 -6.76 13.49
C PHE A 432 13.55 -7.43 12.55
N ASP A 433 14.06 -7.88 11.40
CA ASP A 433 13.29 -8.57 10.36
C ASP A 433 13.83 -9.99 10.18
N TYR A 434 12.95 -10.92 9.87
CA TYR A 434 13.31 -12.29 9.53
C TYR A 434 12.40 -12.82 8.42
N ALA A 435 12.93 -13.66 7.56
CA ALA A 435 12.20 -14.22 6.44
C ALA A 435 12.67 -15.65 6.13
N TYR A 436 11.81 -16.39 5.47
CA TYR A 436 12.11 -17.71 4.90
C TYR A 436 11.40 -17.84 3.56
N ALA A 437 12.09 -18.31 2.54
CA ALA A 437 11.53 -18.57 1.21
C ALA A 437 11.81 -19.99 0.78
N VAL A 438 10.84 -20.61 0.13
CA VAL A 438 10.93 -21.96 -0.43
C VAL A 438 11.00 -21.87 -1.95
N ASN A 439 12.04 -22.46 -2.54
CA ASN A 439 12.15 -22.66 -3.97
C ASN A 439 12.80 -24.01 -4.27
N GLN A 440 12.22 -24.79 -5.16
CA GLN A 440 12.79 -26.10 -5.58
C GLN A 440 13.85 -25.92 -6.66
N ASN A 441 13.79 -24.84 -7.45
CA ASN A 441 14.66 -24.52 -8.59
C ASN A 441 15.63 -23.38 -8.23
N PHE A 442 16.56 -23.61 -7.30
CA PHE A 442 17.37 -22.55 -6.66
C PHE A 442 18.80 -22.37 -7.20
N LYS A 443 19.11 -22.84 -8.41
CA LYS A 443 20.51 -22.88 -8.94
C LYS A 443 21.26 -21.54 -8.87
N ASN A 444 20.56 -20.40 -8.93
CA ASN A 444 21.16 -19.06 -8.94
C ASN A 444 20.65 -18.16 -7.81
N ASN A 445 19.95 -18.71 -6.83
CA ASN A 445 19.37 -17.96 -5.72
C ASN A 445 19.74 -18.61 -4.39
N SER A 446 20.85 -18.18 -3.80
CA SER A 446 21.39 -18.74 -2.56
C SER A 446 20.59 -18.34 -1.30
N LEU A 447 19.69 -17.34 -1.42
CA LEU A 447 18.90 -16.83 -0.29
C LEU A 447 17.61 -17.60 -0.05
N VAL A 448 17.33 -18.66 -0.80
CA VAL A 448 16.18 -19.53 -0.59
C VAL A 448 16.52 -20.72 0.32
N ASN A 449 15.49 -21.35 0.88
CA ASN A 449 15.58 -22.53 1.72
C ASN A 449 16.46 -22.36 2.98
N GLN A 450 16.61 -21.11 3.44
CA GLN A 450 17.30 -20.75 4.67
C GLN A 450 16.63 -19.56 5.36
N TRP A 451 16.90 -19.40 6.65
CA TRP A 451 16.44 -18.23 7.38
C TRP A 451 17.28 -17.01 7.01
N LEU A 452 16.56 -15.93 6.70
CA LEU A 452 17.13 -14.60 6.46
C LEU A 452 16.84 -13.73 7.66
N TYR A 453 17.79 -12.89 8.06
CA TYR A 453 17.60 -11.90 9.12
C TYR A 453 18.37 -10.62 8.84
N SER A 454 17.81 -9.54 9.32
CA SER A 454 18.41 -8.21 9.30
C SER A 454 17.91 -7.41 10.49
N GLY A 455 18.64 -6.36 10.81
CA GLY A 455 18.24 -5.45 11.86
C GLY A 455 18.89 -4.09 11.69
N GLY A 456 18.37 -3.11 12.40
CA GLY A 456 18.89 -1.76 12.26
C GLY A 456 18.22 -0.73 13.17
N LEU A 457 18.65 0.49 12.96
CA LEU A 457 18.06 1.68 13.60
C LEU A 457 17.67 2.70 12.50
N GLY A 458 16.81 3.64 12.86
CA GLY A 458 16.44 4.66 11.92
C GLY A 458 15.58 5.76 12.52
N VAL A 459 15.22 6.67 11.64
CA VAL A 459 14.29 7.77 11.94
C VAL A 459 13.22 7.80 10.86
N ASP A 460 11.95 7.84 11.30
CA ASP A 460 10.80 8.02 10.41
C ASP A 460 10.23 9.42 10.62
N VAL A 461 9.97 10.12 9.52
CA VAL A 461 9.31 11.42 9.50
C VAL A 461 7.97 11.26 8.78
N VAL A 462 6.88 11.33 9.53
CA VAL A 462 5.52 11.26 9.02
C VAL A 462 4.98 12.67 8.86
N THR A 463 4.50 13.02 7.68
CA THR A 463 4.01 14.36 7.38
C THR A 463 2.69 14.32 6.61
N PHE A 464 2.28 15.44 6.03
CA PHE A 464 1.01 15.58 5.32
C PHE A 464 0.86 14.62 4.13
N TYR A 465 -0.36 14.36 3.69
CA TYR A 465 -0.71 13.44 2.60
C TYR A 465 -0.14 12.03 2.77
N ASP A 466 -0.04 11.56 4.01
CA ASP A 466 0.39 10.20 4.34
C ASP A 466 1.86 9.91 3.93
N LEU A 467 2.63 10.97 3.67
CA LEU A 467 4.02 10.85 3.28
C LEU A 467 4.89 10.45 4.47
N VAL A 468 5.65 9.39 4.29
CA VAL A 468 6.59 8.87 5.31
C VAL A 468 7.99 8.80 4.71
N PHE A 469 8.91 9.59 5.26
CA PHE A 469 10.34 9.50 4.97
C PHE A 469 10.99 8.59 6.00
N ARG A 470 11.72 7.58 5.54
CA ARG A 470 12.40 6.60 6.38
C ARG A 470 13.89 6.65 6.11
N PHE A 471 14.66 6.93 7.13
CA PHE A 471 16.11 6.93 7.13
C PHE A 471 16.55 5.77 7.99
N GLU A 472 17.19 4.76 7.41
CA GLU A 472 17.51 3.51 8.07
C GLU A 472 18.98 3.16 7.89
N TYR A 473 19.63 2.69 8.95
CA TYR A 473 20.92 2.04 8.90
C TYR A 473 20.72 0.59 9.28
N SER A 474 20.97 -0.30 8.36
CA SER A 474 20.69 -1.73 8.48
C SER A 474 21.95 -2.56 8.38
N ALA A 475 21.95 -3.71 9.06
CA ALA A 475 22.87 -4.80 8.85
C ALA A 475 22.08 -6.08 8.54
N ASN A 476 22.65 -6.98 7.71
CA ASN A 476 22.01 -8.22 7.29
C ASN A 476 22.89 -9.46 7.53
N LEU A 477 22.33 -10.65 7.31
CA LEU A 477 23.02 -11.92 7.53
C LEU A 477 24.26 -12.12 6.63
N LEU A 478 24.39 -11.37 5.54
CA LEU A 478 25.57 -11.46 4.65
C LEU A 478 26.76 -10.64 5.16
N GLY A 479 26.64 -10.03 6.36
CA GLY A 479 27.67 -9.15 6.91
C GLY A 479 27.69 -7.76 6.27
N GLU A 480 26.71 -7.45 5.43
CA GLU A 480 26.59 -6.15 4.81
C GLU A 480 25.84 -5.18 5.70
N HIS A 481 26.23 -3.92 5.63
CA HIS A 481 25.57 -2.82 6.32
C HIS A 481 25.54 -1.57 5.44
N GLY A 482 24.53 -0.73 5.65
CA GLY A 482 24.38 0.47 4.82
C GLY A 482 23.24 1.37 5.26
N PHE A 483 23.25 2.57 4.68
CA PHE A 483 22.15 3.52 4.80
C PHE A 483 21.15 3.30 3.69
N TYR A 484 19.87 3.29 4.07
CA TYR A 484 18.73 3.18 3.17
C TYR A 484 17.79 4.33 3.39
N PHE A 485 17.26 4.85 2.30
CA PHE A 485 16.26 5.91 2.32
C PHE A 485 15.02 5.44 1.55
N HIS A 486 13.89 5.47 2.21
CA HIS A 486 12.60 5.12 1.60
C HIS A 486 11.63 6.27 1.73
N ILE A 487 10.93 6.56 0.65
CA ILE A 487 9.76 7.42 0.67
C ILE A 487 8.57 6.52 0.43
N ARG A 488 7.68 6.45 1.39
CA ARG A 488 6.41 5.78 1.21
C ARG A 488 5.36 6.84 0.92
N ASN A 489 4.78 6.73 -0.25
CA ASN A 489 3.66 7.54 -0.67
C ASN A 489 2.63 6.57 -1.27
N ASP A 490 1.42 6.61 -0.76
CA ASP A 490 0.31 5.81 -1.29
C ASP A 490 -0.47 6.55 -2.40
N PHE A 491 0.15 7.56 -3.05
CA PHE A 491 -0.41 8.27 -4.21
C PHE A 491 -0.32 7.45 -5.50
#